data_fc71c3671755eb1f96e9eed8a0f05b68
#
_entry.id   fc71c3671755eb1f96e9eed8a0f05b68
#
_cell.length_a   1.000
_cell.length_b   1.000
_cell.length_c   1.000
_cell.angle_alpha   90.00
_cell.angle_beta   90.00
_cell.angle_gamma   90.00
#
_symmetry.space_group_name_H-M   'P 1'
#
loop_
_entity.id
_entity.type
_entity.pdbx_description
1 polymer ?
#
loop_
_entity_poly.entity_id
_entity_poly.type
_entity_poly.pdbx_seq_one_letter_code
_entity_poly.pdbx_strand_id
1 'polypeptide(L)'
;MNLTFSTSEAGKDSPSSYFEPKGILYDFIKKSGNCHELWYNERMKNTKIDLKTIRLQARQLQSENPRLFLVFTLPSIFFILSAFLNPLDRIQESLIELPFPSMLGQILQAYLFPFSVSLIASIFLTSAVFTTLQLIKKPELKLSVKSGFSLFSEERFSQTFLTLLLKRFYLFLWSIPSLVGVYFLFYSSHLVKQFVALHPEFPNLDLSSIENEHFLMTFGFYFLTSLILMILGNSLYIPQYYAYSQVELLLCDTLDLGQARPGQILKTSRFLMKGYKYQRFILDLQLLPWYFLNWITFEIASFSLLPYIQSNKIIFYRALLARKRPKA
;
A
#
# COMPACT_ATOMS: atom_id res chain seq x y z
N MET A 1 66.13 -23.54 1.00
CA MET A 1 65.41 -22.58 1.87
C MET A 1 63.96 -22.59 1.43
N ASN A 2 63.19 -23.53 2.01
CA ASN A 2 61.79 -23.75 1.65
C ASN A 2 60.90 -22.97 2.63
N LEU A 3 60.21 -21.96 2.15
CA LEU A 3 59.17 -21.26 2.87
C LEU A 3 57.81 -21.88 2.52
N THR A 4 57.28 -22.70 3.41
CA THR A 4 55.94 -23.23 3.42
C THR A 4 54.99 -22.13 3.89
N PHE A 5 54.10 -21.63 2.99
CA PHE A 5 52.98 -20.79 3.35
C PHE A 5 51.84 -21.68 3.88
N SER A 6 51.54 -21.53 5.17
CA SER A 6 50.36 -22.06 5.82
C SER A 6 49.14 -21.28 5.33
N THR A 7 48.29 -21.91 4.55
CA THR A 7 46.95 -21.38 4.20
C THR A 7 46.03 -21.61 5.39
N SER A 8 45.75 -20.54 6.11
CA SER A 8 44.67 -20.46 7.08
C SER A 8 43.35 -20.71 6.38
N GLU A 9 42.66 -21.80 6.74
CA GLU A 9 41.28 -22.06 6.37
C GLU A 9 40.37 -21.01 6.98
N ALA A 10 40.03 -19.99 6.17
CA ALA A 10 38.93 -19.09 6.47
C ALA A 10 37.64 -19.90 6.23
N GLY A 11 36.95 -20.21 7.32
CA GLY A 11 35.69 -20.93 7.32
C GLY A 11 34.69 -20.32 6.34
N LYS A 12 34.29 -21.12 5.36
CA LYS A 12 33.13 -20.90 4.55
C LYS A 12 31.87 -21.08 5.41
N ASP A 13 31.52 -20.06 6.16
CA ASP A 13 30.16 -19.93 6.66
C ASP A 13 29.25 -19.56 5.46
N SER A 14 28.81 -20.59 4.75
CA SER A 14 27.77 -20.45 3.74
C SER A 14 26.46 -20.06 4.45
N PRO A 15 25.79 -18.95 4.07
CA PRO A 15 24.51 -18.56 4.63
C PRO A 15 23.36 -19.38 3.99
N SER A 16 23.51 -20.71 3.88
CA SER A 16 22.50 -21.58 3.27
C SER A 16 21.71 -22.42 4.29
N SER A 17 21.39 -21.84 5.46
CA SER A 17 20.24 -22.35 6.21
C SER A 17 18.96 -21.80 5.59
N TYR A 18 18.58 -22.34 4.43
CA TYR A 18 17.29 -22.07 3.80
C TYR A 18 16.17 -22.42 4.78
N PHE A 19 15.60 -21.41 5.27
CA PHE A 19 14.54 -21.33 6.21
C PHE A 19 13.24 -21.84 5.53
N GLU A 20 12.73 -23.01 5.89
CA GLU A 20 11.40 -23.45 5.48
C GLU A 20 10.32 -22.71 6.30
N PRO A 21 9.64 -21.69 5.72
CA PRO A 21 8.61 -20.95 6.45
C PRO A 21 7.29 -21.72 6.59
N LYS A 22 7.18 -22.91 5.97
CA LYS A 22 5.94 -23.68 5.85
C LYS A 22 5.30 -24.03 7.20
N GLY A 23 6.08 -24.51 8.16
CA GLY A 23 5.56 -24.91 9.48
C GLY A 23 5.11 -23.73 10.34
N ILE A 24 5.81 -22.61 10.26
CA ILE A 24 5.60 -21.46 11.14
C ILE A 24 4.35 -20.68 10.75
N LEU A 25 4.15 -20.46 9.45
CA LEU A 25 2.97 -19.77 8.96
C LEU A 25 1.71 -20.61 9.20
N TYR A 26 1.81 -21.93 9.07
CA TYR A 26 0.73 -22.86 9.38
C TYR A 26 0.33 -22.79 10.86
N ASP A 27 1.28 -22.87 11.78
CA ASP A 27 1.03 -22.76 13.21
C ASP A 27 0.52 -21.38 13.59
N PHE A 28 1.01 -20.33 12.94
CA PHE A 28 0.57 -18.97 13.17
C PHE A 28 -0.87 -18.74 12.69
N ILE A 29 -1.24 -19.27 11.51
CA ILE A 29 -2.61 -19.19 10.98
C ILE A 29 -3.56 -20.04 11.84
N LYS A 30 -3.16 -21.24 12.24
CA LYS A 30 -3.93 -22.13 13.11
C LYS A 30 -4.15 -21.52 14.50
N LYS A 31 -3.12 -20.90 15.10
CA LYS A 31 -3.21 -20.19 16.38
C LYS A 31 -3.96 -18.85 16.30
N SER A 32 -3.98 -18.16 15.14
CA SER A 32 -4.74 -16.92 15.00
C SER A 32 -6.26 -17.10 15.08
N GLY A 33 -6.74 -18.36 14.95
CA GLY A 33 -8.14 -18.73 15.24
C GLY A 33 -8.51 -18.64 16.73
N ASN A 34 -7.53 -18.83 17.64
CA ASN A 34 -7.70 -18.75 19.10
C ASN A 34 -6.97 -17.54 19.69
N CYS A 35 -7.26 -16.35 19.20
CA CYS A 35 -6.53 -15.11 19.55
C CYS A 35 -6.59 -14.70 21.02
N HIS A 36 -7.43 -15.32 21.87
CA HIS A 36 -7.62 -14.87 23.26
C HIS A 36 -6.52 -15.34 24.23
N GLU A 37 -5.91 -16.50 24.01
CA GLU A 37 -4.89 -17.04 24.91
C GLU A 37 -3.46 -16.53 24.66
N LEU A 38 -3.17 -16.07 23.47
CA LEU A 38 -1.84 -15.54 23.10
C LEU A 38 -1.58 -14.12 23.66
N TRP A 39 -2.60 -13.48 24.25
CA TRP A 39 -2.52 -12.09 24.74
C TRP A 39 -1.86 -11.98 26.11
N TYR A 40 -1.81 -13.03 26.90
CA TYR A 40 -1.45 -12.92 28.32
C TYR A 40 0.04 -13.10 28.65
N ASN A 41 0.84 -13.73 27.78
CA ASN A 41 2.21 -14.13 28.15
C ASN A 41 3.38 -13.48 27.41
N GLU A 42 3.19 -12.55 26.45
CA GLU A 42 4.31 -11.89 25.79
C GLU A 42 4.29 -10.38 25.93
N ARG A 43 4.87 -9.87 27.02
CA ARG A 43 5.59 -8.59 26.95
C ARG A 43 6.74 -8.78 25.95
N MET A 44 6.40 -8.72 24.65
CA MET A 44 7.41 -8.69 23.59
C MET A 44 8.31 -7.48 23.87
N LYS A 45 9.59 -7.73 24.17
CA LYS A 45 10.61 -6.69 24.07
C LYS A 45 10.51 -6.14 22.65
N ASN A 46 9.99 -4.91 22.52
CA ASN A 46 9.82 -4.17 21.28
C ASN A 46 11.19 -3.80 20.71
N THR A 47 11.92 -4.81 20.23
CA THR A 47 13.19 -4.56 19.56
C THR A 47 12.87 -3.97 18.18
N LYS A 48 13.25 -2.72 17.97
CA LYS A 48 13.05 -2.02 16.70
C LYS A 48 13.70 -2.80 15.55
N ILE A 49 12.98 -2.88 14.41
CA ILE A 49 13.55 -3.42 13.17
C ILE A 49 14.56 -2.40 12.63
N ASP A 50 15.76 -2.82 12.28
CA ASP A 50 16.75 -1.94 11.68
C ASP A 50 16.44 -1.68 10.21
N LEU A 51 15.91 -0.47 9.94
CA LEU A 51 15.52 -0.05 8.60
C LEU A 51 16.71 0.20 7.67
N LYS A 52 17.92 0.46 8.22
CA LYS A 52 19.14 0.62 7.41
C LYS A 52 19.52 -0.73 6.79
N THR A 53 19.56 -1.77 7.61
CA THR A 53 19.83 -3.14 7.14
C THR A 53 18.82 -3.61 6.09
N ILE A 54 17.54 -3.29 6.26
CA ILE A 54 16.51 -3.62 5.25
C ILE A 54 16.84 -2.99 3.90
N ARG A 55 17.18 -1.70 3.87
CA ARG A 55 17.51 -1.00 2.63
C ARG A 55 18.79 -1.54 1.97
N LEU A 56 19.80 -1.88 2.75
CA LEU A 56 21.02 -2.49 2.23
C LEU A 56 20.74 -3.86 1.60
N GLN A 57 19.98 -4.71 2.29
CA GLN A 57 19.57 -6.01 1.76
C GLN A 57 18.69 -5.89 0.51
N ALA A 58 17.82 -4.87 0.44
CA ALA A 58 17.01 -4.63 -0.76
C ALA A 58 17.86 -4.22 -1.97
N ARG A 59 18.89 -3.39 -1.76
CA ARG A 59 19.85 -3.04 -2.81
C ARG A 59 20.69 -4.25 -3.24
N GLN A 60 21.14 -5.04 -2.29
CA GLN A 60 21.89 -6.26 -2.56
C GLN A 60 21.05 -7.24 -3.38
N LEU A 61 19.79 -7.50 -2.98
CA LEU A 61 18.89 -8.37 -3.74
C LEU A 61 18.73 -7.91 -5.20
N GLN A 62 18.62 -6.60 -5.42
CA GLN A 62 18.49 -6.02 -6.76
C GLN A 62 19.80 -6.12 -7.55
N SER A 63 20.97 -5.90 -6.92
CA SER A 63 22.27 -6.01 -7.58
C SER A 63 22.62 -7.44 -7.96
N GLU A 64 22.28 -8.42 -7.13
CA GLU A 64 22.46 -9.85 -7.38
C GLU A 64 21.51 -10.37 -8.46
N ASN A 65 20.35 -9.71 -8.63
CA ASN A 65 19.31 -10.11 -9.57
C ASN A 65 18.92 -8.97 -10.52
N PRO A 66 19.81 -8.56 -11.44
CA PRO A 66 19.56 -7.42 -12.32
C PRO A 66 18.32 -7.62 -13.21
N ARG A 67 17.93 -8.87 -13.51
CA ARG A 67 16.72 -9.19 -14.29
C ARG A 67 15.42 -9.07 -13.53
N LEU A 68 15.45 -8.68 -12.24
CA LEU A 68 14.24 -8.54 -11.43
C LEU A 68 13.26 -7.50 -12.02
N PHE A 69 13.76 -6.48 -12.71
CA PHE A 69 12.90 -5.49 -13.38
C PHE A 69 11.97 -6.12 -14.42
N LEU A 70 12.35 -7.24 -15.07
CA LEU A 70 11.49 -7.91 -16.06
C LEU A 70 10.16 -8.38 -15.45
N VAL A 71 10.18 -8.80 -14.19
CA VAL A 71 8.99 -9.25 -13.49
C VAL A 71 8.05 -8.08 -13.18
N PHE A 72 8.62 -6.89 -12.98
CA PHE A 72 7.87 -5.66 -12.70
C PHE A 72 7.49 -4.86 -13.94
N THR A 73 7.84 -5.33 -15.15
CA THR A 73 7.53 -4.63 -16.40
C THR A 73 6.04 -4.39 -16.57
N LEU A 74 5.22 -5.42 -16.33
CA LEU A 74 3.75 -5.31 -16.47
C LEU A 74 3.12 -4.35 -15.46
N PRO A 75 3.39 -4.46 -14.13
CA PRO A 75 2.92 -3.46 -13.20
C PRO A 75 3.35 -2.03 -13.58
N SER A 76 4.60 -1.85 -14.03
CA SER A 76 5.12 -0.53 -14.43
C SER A 76 4.36 0.04 -15.63
N ILE A 77 4.14 -0.75 -16.69
CA ILE A 77 3.35 -0.33 -17.85
C ILE A 77 1.94 0.07 -17.41
N PHE A 78 1.35 -0.71 -16.49
CA PHE A 78 0.01 -0.43 -16.01
C PHE A 78 -0.07 0.86 -15.19
N PHE A 79 0.94 1.15 -14.37
CA PHE A 79 1.03 2.43 -13.64
C PHE A 79 1.21 3.61 -14.59
N ILE A 80 2.09 3.50 -15.58
CA ILE A 80 2.28 4.54 -16.61
C ILE A 80 0.97 4.80 -17.33
N LEU A 81 0.30 3.74 -17.82
CA LEU A 81 -0.98 3.88 -18.51
C LEU A 81 -2.04 4.54 -17.62
N SER A 82 -2.10 4.18 -16.32
CA SER A 82 -3.05 4.78 -15.38
C SER A 82 -2.79 6.28 -15.14
N ALA A 83 -1.53 6.71 -15.17
CA ALA A 83 -1.19 8.13 -15.03
C ALA A 83 -1.70 8.96 -16.22
N PHE A 84 -1.62 8.42 -17.43
CA PHE A 84 -2.14 9.10 -18.64
C PHE A 84 -3.65 9.04 -18.79
N LEU A 85 -4.30 7.99 -18.25
CA LEU A 85 -5.75 7.80 -18.34
C LEU A 85 -6.53 8.39 -17.16
N ASN A 86 -5.86 9.13 -16.26
CA ASN A 86 -6.52 9.67 -15.07
C ASN A 86 -7.57 10.72 -15.46
N PRO A 87 -8.88 10.47 -15.24
CA PRO A 87 -9.94 11.39 -15.63
C PRO A 87 -10.14 12.53 -14.63
N LEU A 88 -9.38 12.61 -13.53
CA LEU A 88 -9.62 13.57 -12.44
C LEU A 88 -9.61 15.03 -12.93
N ASP A 89 -8.74 15.39 -13.86
CA ASP A 89 -8.65 16.76 -14.38
C ASP A 89 -9.93 17.17 -15.13
N ARG A 90 -10.50 16.23 -15.92
CA ARG A 90 -11.75 16.49 -16.67
C ARG A 90 -12.98 16.56 -15.77
N ILE A 91 -12.98 15.78 -14.69
CA ILE A 91 -14.09 15.72 -13.74
C ILE A 91 -14.12 16.97 -12.87
N GLN A 92 -12.95 17.52 -12.54
CA GLN A 92 -12.86 18.71 -11.69
C GLN A 92 -13.54 19.95 -12.32
N GLU A 93 -13.39 20.16 -13.62
CA GLU A 93 -14.07 21.26 -14.31
C GLU A 93 -15.59 21.05 -14.34
N SER A 94 -16.06 19.83 -14.62
CA SER A 94 -17.49 19.53 -14.71
C SER A 94 -18.21 19.50 -13.35
N LEU A 95 -17.53 19.10 -12.27
CA LEU A 95 -18.13 19.06 -10.91
C LEU A 95 -18.56 20.42 -10.41
N ILE A 96 -17.95 21.49 -10.91
CA ILE A 96 -18.17 22.84 -10.42
C ILE A 96 -19.43 23.48 -11.05
N GLU A 97 -19.90 22.97 -12.19
CA GLU A 97 -21.03 23.50 -12.94
C GLU A 97 -22.35 22.77 -12.69
N LEU A 98 -22.31 21.63 -11.99
CA LEU A 98 -23.48 20.75 -11.86
C LEU A 98 -24.34 21.06 -10.62
N PRO A 99 -25.67 20.79 -10.72
CA PRO A 99 -26.56 20.79 -9.57
C PRO A 99 -26.12 19.75 -8.51
N PHE A 100 -26.33 20.07 -7.24
CA PHE A 100 -25.89 19.26 -6.10
C PHE A 100 -26.18 17.74 -6.16
N PRO A 101 -27.37 17.26 -6.61
CA PRO A 101 -27.62 15.82 -6.69
C PRO A 101 -26.75 15.09 -7.71
N SER A 102 -26.37 15.75 -8.81
CA SER A 102 -25.52 15.16 -9.85
C SER A 102 -24.03 15.16 -9.47
N MET A 103 -23.60 16.03 -8.54
CA MET A 103 -22.25 16.04 -7.95
C MET A 103 -21.91 14.70 -7.29
N LEU A 104 -22.83 14.12 -6.53
CA LEU A 104 -22.58 12.84 -5.84
C LEU A 104 -22.30 11.72 -6.84
N GLY A 105 -23.07 11.66 -7.93
CA GLY A 105 -22.86 10.66 -8.99
C GLY A 105 -21.49 10.81 -9.65
N GLN A 106 -21.04 12.03 -9.91
CA GLN A 106 -19.72 12.28 -10.52
C GLN A 106 -18.57 12.00 -9.56
N ILE A 107 -18.69 12.35 -8.28
CA ILE A 107 -17.71 12.00 -7.25
C ILE A 107 -17.57 10.48 -7.17
N LEU A 108 -18.70 9.74 -7.16
CA LEU A 108 -18.67 8.29 -7.15
C LEU A 108 -17.99 7.72 -8.40
N GLN A 109 -18.29 8.24 -9.57
CA GLN A 109 -17.66 7.85 -10.84
C GLN A 109 -16.15 8.16 -10.82
N ALA A 110 -15.75 9.33 -10.29
CA ALA A 110 -14.35 9.71 -10.11
C ALA A 110 -13.57 8.75 -9.22
N TYR A 111 -14.24 8.11 -8.26
CA TYR A 111 -13.64 7.09 -7.39
C TYR A 111 -13.64 5.69 -8.00
N LEU A 112 -14.70 5.30 -8.71
CA LEU A 112 -14.84 3.95 -9.28
C LEU A 112 -13.75 3.64 -10.31
N PHE A 113 -13.40 4.59 -11.16
CA PHE A 113 -12.37 4.37 -12.17
C PHE A 113 -10.97 4.14 -11.54
N PRO A 114 -10.43 5.04 -10.71
CA PRO A 114 -9.15 4.81 -10.04
C PRO A 114 -9.15 3.57 -9.14
N PHE A 115 -10.29 3.25 -8.52
CA PHE A 115 -10.45 2.02 -7.73
C PHE A 115 -10.26 0.77 -8.60
N SER A 116 -10.92 0.70 -9.75
CA SER A 116 -10.84 -0.44 -10.66
C SER A 116 -9.44 -0.60 -11.23
N VAL A 117 -8.85 0.48 -11.74
CA VAL A 117 -7.48 0.52 -12.26
C VAL A 117 -6.48 0.08 -11.19
N SER A 118 -6.61 0.61 -9.98
CA SER A 118 -5.75 0.30 -8.86
C SER A 118 -5.93 -1.16 -8.38
N LEU A 119 -7.12 -1.76 -8.51
CA LEU A 119 -7.35 -3.18 -8.22
C LEU A 119 -6.59 -4.07 -9.21
N ILE A 120 -6.71 -3.79 -10.50
CA ILE A 120 -6.01 -4.52 -11.56
C ILE A 120 -4.49 -4.38 -11.39
N ALA A 121 -3.99 -3.15 -11.19
CA ALA A 121 -2.58 -2.89 -10.94
C ALA A 121 -2.05 -3.68 -9.72
N SER A 122 -2.86 -3.81 -8.64
CA SER A 122 -2.45 -4.57 -7.46
C SER A 122 -2.39 -6.08 -7.70
N ILE A 123 -3.16 -6.65 -8.63
CA ILE A 123 -3.06 -8.07 -9.00
C ILE A 123 -1.71 -8.32 -9.70
N PHE A 124 -1.35 -7.50 -10.69
CA PHE A 124 -0.06 -7.61 -11.38
C PHE A 124 1.11 -7.39 -10.41
N LEU A 125 1.00 -6.39 -9.53
CA LEU A 125 2.02 -6.12 -8.52
C LEU A 125 2.18 -7.30 -7.55
N THR A 126 1.08 -7.91 -7.10
CA THR A 126 1.09 -9.07 -6.21
C THR A 126 1.73 -10.28 -6.90
N SER A 127 1.48 -10.46 -8.21
CA SER A 127 2.14 -11.51 -9.00
C SER A 127 3.64 -11.30 -9.10
N ALA A 128 4.10 -10.06 -9.31
CA ALA A 128 5.52 -9.73 -9.30
C ALA A 128 6.17 -9.95 -7.92
N VAL A 129 5.47 -9.57 -6.85
CA VAL A 129 5.89 -9.82 -5.46
C VAL A 129 5.97 -11.30 -5.16
N PHE A 130 5.00 -12.12 -5.61
CA PHE A 130 5.03 -13.58 -5.47
C PHE A 130 6.28 -14.16 -6.12
N THR A 131 6.57 -13.80 -7.36
CA THR A 131 7.78 -14.25 -8.07
C THR A 131 9.05 -13.83 -7.34
N THR A 132 9.10 -12.61 -6.80
CA THR A 132 10.25 -12.13 -6.01
C THR A 132 10.42 -12.93 -4.71
N LEU A 133 9.33 -13.29 -4.03
CA LEU A 133 9.38 -14.17 -2.86
C LEU A 133 9.86 -15.58 -3.23
N GLN A 134 9.42 -16.11 -4.38
CA GLN A 134 9.91 -17.40 -4.89
C GLN A 134 11.40 -17.36 -5.23
N LEU A 135 11.89 -16.26 -5.82
CA LEU A 135 13.31 -16.06 -6.09
C LEU A 135 14.15 -16.10 -4.82
N ILE A 136 13.68 -15.45 -3.74
CA ILE A 136 14.38 -15.48 -2.45
C ILE A 136 14.39 -16.88 -1.82
N LYS A 137 13.35 -17.69 -2.09
CA LYS A 137 13.28 -19.11 -1.63
C LYS A 137 14.11 -20.04 -2.53
N LYS A 138 14.20 -19.73 -3.82
CA LYS A 138 14.87 -20.54 -4.86
C LYS A 138 15.70 -19.61 -5.77
N PRO A 139 16.98 -19.36 -5.43
CA PRO A 139 17.83 -18.43 -6.19
C PRO A 139 18.09 -18.82 -7.65
N GLU A 140 17.90 -20.11 -7.98
CA GLU A 140 18.08 -20.65 -9.34
C GLU A 140 16.93 -20.30 -10.30
N LEU A 141 15.90 -19.61 -9.82
CA LEU A 141 14.72 -19.27 -10.62
C LEU A 141 15.10 -18.34 -11.77
N LYS A 142 14.84 -18.77 -13.00
CA LYS A 142 15.04 -17.92 -14.18
C LYS A 142 13.93 -16.88 -14.27
N LEU A 143 14.29 -15.61 -14.11
CA LEU A 143 13.37 -14.50 -14.19
C LEU A 143 13.04 -14.17 -15.65
N SER A 144 11.76 -14.00 -15.95
CA SER A 144 11.25 -13.59 -17.26
C SER A 144 9.97 -12.76 -17.06
N VAL A 145 9.52 -12.07 -18.12
CA VAL A 145 8.23 -11.36 -18.09
C VAL A 145 7.07 -12.34 -17.81
N LYS A 146 7.15 -13.59 -18.32
CA LYS A 146 6.14 -14.63 -18.03
C LYS A 146 6.03 -14.96 -16.53
N SER A 147 7.13 -14.84 -15.78
CA SER A 147 7.13 -15.07 -14.34
C SER A 147 6.24 -14.06 -13.60
N GLY A 148 6.00 -12.86 -14.19
CA GLY A 148 5.06 -11.87 -13.68
C GLY A 148 3.58 -12.29 -13.75
N PHE A 149 3.25 -13.39 -14.45
CA PHE A 149 1.89 -13.95 -14.54
C PHE A 149 1.68 -15.18 -13.64
N SER A 150 2.56 -15.46 -12.72
CA SER A 150 2.55 -16.67 -11.91
C SER A 150 1.28 -16.89 -11.06
N LEU A 151 0.51 -15.84 -10.78
CA LEU A 151 -0.76 -15.90 -10.05
C LEU A 151 -2.01 -16.01 -10.95
N PHE A 152 -1.85 -16.02 -12.29
CA PHE A 152 -2.98 -16.06 -13.21
C PHE A 152 -3.48 -17.48 -13.54
N SER A 153 -3.12 -18.50 -12.76
CA SER A 153 -3.80 -19.80 -12.78
C SER A 153 -5.17 -19.70 -12.09
N GLU A 154 -6.18 -20.44 -12.56
CA GLU A 154 -7.59 -20.31 -12.11
C GLU A 154 -7.75 -20.29 -10.59
N GLU A 155 -7.17 -21.25 -9.88
CA GLU A 155 -7.31 -21.34 -8.42
C GLU A 155 -6.62 -20.18 -7.69
N ARG A 156 -5.40 -19.82 -8.10
CA ARG A 156 -4.61 -18.76 -7.46
C ARG A 156 -5.19 -17.38 -7.76
N PHE A 157 -5.68 -17.18 -8.98
CA PHE A 157 -6.29 -15.91 -9.40
C PHE A 157 -7.52 -15.58 -8.57
N SER A 158 -8.46 -16.52 -8.42
CA SER A 158 -9.70 -16.31 -7.66
C SER A 158 -9.39 -15.94 -6.19
N GLN A 159 -8.48 -16.66 -5.54
CA GLN A 159 -8.09 -16.37 -4.15
C GLN A 159 -7.38 -15.01 -4.03
N THR A 160 -6.52 -14.68 -4.99
CA THR A 160 -5.81 -13.40 -5.04
C THR A 160 -6.79 -12.25 -5.23
N PHE A 161 -7.65 -12.35 -6.24
CA PHE A 161 -8.66 -11.34 -6.53
C PHE A 161 -9.57 -11.08 -5.32
N LEU A 162 -10.13 -12.14 -4.73
CA LEU A 162 -11.04 -12.02 -3.59
C LEU A 162 -10.34 -11.41 -2.36
N THR A 163 -9.08 -11.77 -2.11
CA THR A 163 -8.31 -11.21 -0.97
C THR A 163 -8.02 -9.73 -1.18
N LEU A 164 -7.61 -9.32 -2.38
CA LEU A 164 -7.33 -7.93 -2.70
C LEU A 164 -8.60 -7.08 -2.73
N LEU A 165 -9.69 -7.62 -3.28
CA LEU A 165 -11.00 -6.97 -3.26
C LEU A 165 -11.48 -6.74 -1.83
N LEU A 166 -11.41 -7.76 -0.97
CA LEU A 166 -11.79 -7.66 0.43
C LEU A 166 -10.93 -6.66 1.20
N LYS A 167 -9.60 -6.66 0.96
CA LYS A 167 -8.69 -5.64 1.53
C LYS A 167 -9.14 -4.24 1.14
N ARG A 168 -9.42 -4.01 -0.16
CA ARG A 168 -9.86 -2.70 -0.65
C ARG A 168 -11.20 -2.29 -0.11
N PHE A 169 -12.14 -3.23 -0.01
CA PHE A 169 -13.44 -2.98 0.60
C PHE A 169 -13.31 -2.50 2.05
N TYR A 170 -12.50 -3.15 2.87
CA TYR A 170 -12.27 -2.69 4.23
C TYR A 170 -11.59 -1.31 4.28
N LEU A 171 -10.61 -1.05 3.42
CA LEU A 171 -9.97 0.26 3.35
C LEU A 171 -10.95 1.35 2.89
N PHE A 172 -11.83 1.04 1.94
CA PHE A 172 -12.90 1.94 1.50
C PHE A 172 -13.84 2.29 2.67
N LEU A 173 -14.28 1.33 3.47
CA LEU A 173 -15.11 1.60 4.65
C LEU A 173 -14.41 2.59 5.62
N TRP A 174 -13.11 2.45 5.82
CA TRP A 174 -12.35 3.37 6.67
C TRP A 174 -12.12 4.75 6.03
N SER A 175 -12.24 4.87 4.71
CA SER A 175 -12.13 6.14 4.00
C SER A 175 -13.42 6.96 3.97
N ILE A 176 -14.58 6.38 4.33
CA ILE A 176 -15.89 7.05 4.24
C ILE A 176 -15.90 8.41 4.94
N PRO A 177 -15.39 8.60 6.18
CA PRO A 177 -15.41 9.92 6.80
C PRO A 177 -14.61 10.96 6.02
N SER A 178 -13.45 10.58 5.45
CA SER A 178 -12.68 11.45 4.56
C SER A 178 -13.43 11.79 3.29
N LEU A 179 -14.15 10.83 2.68
CA LEU A 179 -14.96 11.04 1.48
C LEU A 179 -16.10 12.02 1.72
N VAL A 180 -16.76 11.91 2.87
CA VAL A 180 -17.78 12.89 3.29
C VAL A 180 -17.17 14.28 3.47
N GLY A 181 -15.95 14.36 4.03
CA GLY A 181 -15.20 15.62 4.13
C GLY A 181 -14.91 16.21 2.75
N VAL A 182 -14.44 15.41 1.80
CA VAL A 182 -14.21 15.85 0.40
C VAL A 182 -15.50 16.36 -0.24
N TYR A 183 -16.63 15.67 -0.02
CA TYR A 183 -17.93 16.11 -0.50
C TYR A 183 -18.32 17.50 0.03
N PHE A 184 -18.16 17.77 1.33
CA PHE A 184 -18.41 19.10 1.89
C PHE A 184 -17.44 20.17 1.39
N LEU A 185 -16.19 19.79 1.07
CA LEU A 185 -15.23 20.70 0.44
C LEU A 185 -15.71 21.15 -0.96
N PHE A 186 -16.17 20.20 -1.78
CA PHE A 186 -16.74 20.55 -3.09
C PHE A 186 -18.01 21.38 -2.95
N TYR A 187 -18.87 21.04 -1.99
CA TYR A 187 -20.07 21.84 -1.73
C TYR A 187 -19.74 23.27 -1.31
N SER A 188 -18.75 23.48 -0.44
CA SER A 188 -18.31 24.82 -0.07
C SER A 188 -17.74 25.61 -1.27
N SER A 189 -16.99 24.94 -2.16
CA SER A 189 -16.51 25.55 -3.40
C SER A 189 -17.65 25.94 -4.36
N HIS A 190 -18.71 25.13 -4.41
CA HIS A 190 -19.91 25.44 -5.19
C HIS A 190 -20.66 26.66 -4.63
N LEU A 191 -20.79 26.77 -3.31
CA LEU A 191 -21.38 27.96 -2.65
C LEU A 191 -20.62 29.24 -3.02
N VAL A 192 -19.29 29.23 -3.01
CA VAL A 192 -18.46 30.38 -3.41
C VAL A 192 -18.75 30.78 -4.85
N LYS A 193 -18.85 29.81 -5.77
CA LYS A 193 -19.15 30.11 -7.17
C LYS A 193 -20.54 30.71 -7.37
N GLN A 194 -21.56 30.17 -6.70
CA GLN A 194 -22.91 30.74 -6.75
C GLN A 194 -22.93 32.18 -6.22
N PHE A 195 -22.24 32.40 -5.11
CA PHE A 195 -22.16 33.73 -4.51
C PHE A 195 -21.47 34.72 -5.44
N VAL A 196 -20.31 34.38 -6.03
CA VAL A 196 -19.60 35.22 -7.00
C VAL A 196 -20.45 35.49 -8.26
N ALA A 197 -21.21 34.52 -8.72
CA ALA A 197 -22.09 34.66 -9.87
C ALA A 197 -23.27 35.64 -9.61
N LEU A 198 -23.77 35.70 -8.37
CA LEU A 198 -24.82 36.60 -7.93
C LEU A 198 -24.30 38.00 -7.62
N HIS A 199 -23.02 38.16 -7.29
CA HIS A 199 -22.37 39.41 -6.92
C HIS A 199 -21.20 39.70 -7.87
N PRO A 200 -21.44 40.24 -9.06
CA PRO A 200 -20.39 40.56 -10.03
C PRO A 200 -19.41 41.65 -9.53
N GLU A 201 -19.73 42.34 -8.45
CA GLU A 201 -18.89 43.34 -7.79
C GLU A 201 -17.78 42.77 -6.92
N PHE A 202 -17.73 41.43 -6.80
CA PHE A 202 -16.62 40.74 -6.11
C PHE A 202 -15.28 41.06 -6.81
N PRO A 203 -14.22 41.54 -6.12
CA PRO A 203 -13.96 41.41 -4.67
C PRO A 203 -14.26 42.66 -3.82
N ASN A 204 -14.90 43.71 -4.33
CA ASN A 204 -15.16 44.96 -3.59
C ASN A 204 -16.43 44.93 -2.74
N LEU A 205 -16.88 43.73 -2.35
CA LEU A 205 -18.07 43.53 -1.54
C LEU A 205 -17.87 43.98 -0.09
N ASP A 206 -18.85 44.71 0.43
CA ASP A 206 -18.94 45.01 1.85
C ASP A 206 -19.37 43.72 2.61
N LEU A 207 -18.41 43.06 3.26
CA LEU A 207 -18.62 41.85 4.03
C LEU A 207 -19.47 42.06 5.30
N SER A 208 -19.77 43.30 5.65
CA SER A 208 -20.58 43.62 6.83
C SER A 208 -22.09 43.59 6.57
N SER A 209 -22.53 43.40 5.33
CA SER A 209 -23.95 43.23 5.03
C SER A 209 -24.49 41.90 5.57
N ILE A 210 -25.75 41.89 6.03
CA ILE A 210 -26.40 40.68 6.63
C ILE A 210 -26.36 39.51 5.64
N GLU A 211 -26.53 39.74 4.36
CA GLU A 211 -26.51 38.72 3.33
C GLU A 211 -25.11 38.10 3.19
N ASN A 212 -24.08 38.91 3.19
CA ASN A 212 -22.69 38.46 3.13
C ASN A 212 -22.28 37.75 4.41
N GLU A 213 -22.77 38.21 5.57
CA GLU A 213 -22.53 37.50 6.87
C GLU A 213 -23.14 36.10 6.88
N HIS A 214 -24.38 35.95 6.39
CA HIS A 214 -25.02 34.63 6.28
C HIS A 214 -24.28 33.72 5.32
N PHE A 215 -23.80 34.20 4.19
CA PHE A 215 -22.96 33.44 3.27
C PHE A 215 -21.67 32.97 3.95
N LEU A 216 -20.94 33.89 4.61
CA LEU A 216 -19.69 33.61 5.28
C LEU A 216 -19.86 32.53 6.38
N MET A 217 -20.93 32.60 7.17
CA MET A 217 -21.25 31.61 8.18
C MET A 217 -21.54 30.24 7.55
N THR A 218 -22.35 30.20 6.51
CA THR A 218 -22.70 28.95 5.83
C THR A 218 -21.48 28.30 5.16
N PHE A 219 -20.71 29.09 4.39
CA PHE A 219 -19.46 28.64 3.80
C PHE A 219 -18.48 28.16 4.87
N GLY A 220 -18.26 28.98 5.91
CA GLY A 220 -17.34 28.64 7.00
C GLY A 220 -17.72 27.33 7.70
N PHE A 221 -19.03 27.12 7.95
CA PHE A 221 -19.52 25.88 8.56
C PHE A 221 -19.19 24.64 7.69
N TYR A 222 -19.50 24.65 6.39
CA TYR A 222 -19.21 23.51 5.51
C TYR A 222 -17.73 23.31 5.30
N PHE A 223 -16.96 24.39 5.14
CA PHE A 223 -15.52 24.32 4.96
C PHE A 223 -14.81 23.76 6.21
N LEU A 224 -15.12 24.26 7.41
CA LEU A 224 -14.55 23.75 8.65
C LEU A 224 -14.96 22.31 8.92
N THR A 225 -16.23 21.97 8.68
CA THR A 225 -16.72 20.59 8.80
C THR A 225 -15.97 19.66 7.86
N SER A 226 -15.69 20.09 6.61
CA SER A 226 -14.91 19.30 5.67
C SER A 226 -13.50 19.03 6.17
N LEU A 227 -12.80 20.04 6.69
CA LEU A 227 -11.46 19.90 7.23
C LEU A 227 -11.43 18.94 8.43
N ILE A 228 -12.37 19.08 9.37
CA ILE A 228 -12.48 18.21 10.54
C ILE A 228 -12.70 16.76 10.10
N LEU A 229 -13.63 16.51 9.18
CA LEU A 229 -13.94 15.17 8.69
C LEU A 229 -12.75 14.56 7.90
N MET A 230 -12.02 15.37 7.12
CA MET A 230 -10.82 14.90 6.42
C MET A 230 -9.71 14.54 7.41
N ILE A 231 -9.46 15.35 8.43
CA ILE A 231 -8.45 15.07 9.45
C ILE A 231 -8.81 13.81 10.25
N LEU A 232 -10.05 13.72 10.75
CA LEU A 232 -10.54 12.56 11.49
C LEU A 232 -10.53 11.30 10.61
N GLY A 233 -11.04 11.38 9.38
CA GLY A 233 -11.08 10.27 8.45
C GLY A 233 -9.68 9.74 8.12
N ASN A 234 -8.72 10.62 7.82
CA ASN A 234 -7.35 10.21 7.57
C ASN A 234 -6.66 9.64 8.83
N SER A 235 -6.95 10.18 10.01
CA SER A 235 -6.46 9.67 11.29
C SER A 235 -6.93 8.23 11.56
N LEU A 236 -8.14 7.87 11.12
CA LEU A 236 -8.68 6.51 11.20
C LEU A 236 -8.14 5.61 10.07
N TYR A 237 -8.06 6.14 8.85
CA TYR A 237 -7.64 5.40 7.65
C TYR A 237 -6.18 4.96 7.71
N ILE A 238 -5.24 5.87 8.04
CA ILE A 238 -3.80 5.60 8.00
C ILE A 238 -3.40 4.40 8.88
N PRO A 239 -3.82 4.28 10.15
CA PRO A 239 -3.50 3.11 10.96
C PRO A 239 -4.05 1.78 10.41
N GLN A 240 -5.20 1.81 9.71
CA GLN A 240 -5.79 0.63 9.08
C GLN A 240 -5.06 0.27 7.80
N TYR A 241 -4.68 1.26 6.98
CA TYR A 241 -3.83 1.05 5.81
C TYR A 241 -2.56 0.28 6.17
N TYR A 242 -1.85 0.70 7.24
CA TYR A 242 -0.68 -0.03 7.73
C TYR A 242 -1.00 -1.38 8.37
N ALA A 243 -2.18 -1.54 8.98
CA ALA A 243 -2.61 -2.83 9.50
C ALA A 243 -2.78 -3.89 8.40
N TYR A 244 -3.21 -3.49 7.21
CA TYR A 244 -3.41 -4.37 6.05
C TYR A 244 -2.22 -4.37 5.08
N SER A 245 -1.09 -3.74 5.42
CA SER A 245 0.06 -3.60 4.51
C SER A 245 0.79 -4.90 4.19
N GLN A 246 0.56 -5.97 4.98
CA GLN A 246 1.21 -7.28 4.77
C GLN A 246 0.28 -8.30 4.09
N VAL A 247 -0.92 -7.91 3.69
CA VAL A 247 -1.93 -8.82 3.12
C VAL A 247 -1.41 -9.51 1.87
N GLU A 248 -0.78 -8.76 0.94
CA GLU A 248 -0.25 -9.32 -0.32
C GLU A 248 0.87 -10.33 -0.05
N LEU A 249 1.76 -10.03 0.87
CA LEU A 249 2.89 -10.89 1.21
C LEU A 249 2.44 -12.16 1.93
N LEU A 250 1.49 -12.03 2.87
CA LEU A 250 0.86 -13.18 3.52
C LEU A 250 0.09 -14.04 2.53
N LEU A 251 -0.65 -13.42 1.60
CA LEU A 251 -1.34 -14.13 0.53
C LEU A 251 -0.35 -14.97 -0.29
N CYS A 252 0.75 -14.36 -0.74
CA CYS A 252 1.77 -15.06 -1.51
C CYS A 252 2.35 -16.29 -0.78
N ASP A 253 2.58 -16.17 0.53
CA ASP A 253 3.07 -17.31 1.33
C ASP A 253 1.99 -18.37 1.56
N THR A 254 0.71 -17.99 1.72
CA THR A 254 -0.40 -18.92 1.96
C THR A 254 -0.87 -19.65 0.71
N LEU A 255 -0.73 -19.03 -0.46
CA LEU A 255 -1.03 -19.66 -1.77
C LEU A 255 -0.15 -20.90 -2.00
N ASP A 256 1.12 -20.86 -1.59
CA ASP A 256 2.03 -22.01 -1.68
C ASP A 256 1.58 -23.19 -0.79
N LEU A 257 0.77 -22.92 0.24
CA LEU A 257 0.28 -23.91 1.20
C LEU A 257 -1.13 -24.44 0.86
N GLY A 258 -1.79 -23.89 -0.17
CA GLY A 258 -3.16 -24.25 -0.54
C GLY A 258 -4.23 -23.83 0.48
N GLN A 259 -3.92 -22.89 1.39
CA GLN A 259 -4.77 -22.56 2.55
C GLN A 259 -5.20 -21.07 2.59
N ALA A 260 -5.19 -20.40 1.46
CA ALA A 260 -5.49 -18.98 1.39
C ALA A 260 -6.98 -18.67 1.64
N ARG A 261 -7.33 -18.36 2.89
CA ARG A 261 -8.67 -17.84 3.25
C ARG A 261 -8.60 -16.32 3.40
N PRO A 262 -9.28 -15.52 2.55
CA PRO A 262 -9.16 -14.05 2.53
C PRO A 262 -9.35 -13.37 3.88
N GLY A 263 -10.40 -13.73 4.62
CA GLY A 263 -10.70 -13.15 5.92
C GLY A 263 -9.65 -13.46 7.00
N GLN A 264 -9.03 -14.65 6.95
CA GLN A 264 -7.95 -15.02 7.87
C GLN A 264 -6.66 -14.26 7.55
N ILE A 265 -6.33 -14.09 6.26
CA ILE A 265 -5.16 -13.32 5.82
C ILE A 265 -5.24 -11.88 6.32
N LEU A 266 -6.41 -11.23 6.21
CA LEU A 266 -6.62 -9.88 6.71
C LEU A 266 -6.45 -9.80 8.24
N LYS A 267 -7.04 -10.73 8.99
CA LYS A 267 -6.89 -10.80 10.46
C LYS A 267 -5.42 -11.01 10.85
N THR A 268 -4.73 -11.92 10.17
CA THR A 268 -3.31 -12.23 10.40
C THR A 268 -2.42 -11.02 10.10
N SER A 269 -2.69 -10.28 9.02
CA SER A 269 -1.96 -9.04 8.70
C SER A 269 -2.11 -8.00 9.81
N ARG A 270 -3.33 -7.77 10.31
CA ARG A 270 -3.58 -6.84 11.43
C ARG A 270 -2.83 -7.25 12.69
N PHE A 271 -2.82 -8.54 13.01
CA PHE A 271 -2.11 -9.08 14.16
C PHE A 271 -0.59 -8.93 13.99
N LEU A 272 -0.06 -9.28 12.82
CA LEU A 272 1.36 -9.19 12.49
C LEU A 272 1.87 -7.76 12.62
N MET A 273 1.08 -6.77 12.16
CA MET A 273 1.44 -5.36 12.18
C MET A 273 1.22 -4.67 13.54
N LYS A 274 0.66 -5.37 14.54
CA LYS A 274 0.50 -4.80 15.87
C LYS A 274 1.86 -4.50 16.51
N GLY A 275 2.08 -3.22 16.85
CA GLY A 275 3.35 -2.71 17.39
C GLY A 275 4.39 -2.29 16.35
N TYR A 276 4.18 -2.61 15.05
CA TYR A 276 5.14 -2.32 13.98
C TYR A 276 4.62 -1.34 12.92
N LYS A 277 3.37 -0.85 13.04
CA LYS A 277 2.77 0.09 12.09
C LYS A 277 3.62 1.35 11.89
N TYR A 278 4.11 1.93 12.99
CA TYR A 278 4.97 3.11 12.95
C TYR A 278 6.29 2.85 12.21
N GLN A 279 6.94 1.70 12.46
CA GLN A 279 8.19 1.35 11.76
C GLN A 279 7.96 1.18 10.26
N ARG A 280 6.80 0.63 9.89
CA ARG A 280 6.41 0.50 8.49
C ARG A 280 6.14 1.88 7.86
N PHE A 281 5.50 2.79 8.59
CA PHE A 281 5.33 4.18 8.17
C PHE A 281 6.67 4.88 7.93
N ILE A 282 7.62 4.74 8.87
CA ILE A 282 8.98 5.31 8.71
C ILE A 282 9.69 4.72 7.49
N LEU A 283 9.53 3.42 7.21
CA LEU A 283 10.09 2.82 6.00
C LEU A 283 9.51 3.47 4.73
N ASP A 284 8.19 3.66 4.66
CA ASP A 284 7.55 4.31 3.51
C ASP A 284 7.94 5.79 3.41
N LEU A 285 8.11 6.49 4.54
CA LEU A 285 8.63 7.87 4.57
C LEU A 285 10.05 7.96 4.01
N GLN A 286 10.91 6.98 4.32
CA GLN A 286 12.27 6.91 3.76
C GLN A 286 12.28 6.57 2.25
N LEU A 287 11.21 5.98 1.75
CA LEU A 287 11.02 5.69 0.33
C LEU A 287 10.33 6.85 -0.41
N LEU A 288 9.86 7.89 0.32
CA LEU A 288 9.14 9.02 -0.26
C LEU A 288 9.90 9.73 -1.41
N PRO A 289 11.22 9.96 -1.34
CA PRO A 289 11.98 10.56 -2.45
C PRO A 289 11.87 9.74 -3.75
N TRP A 290 11.79 8.42 -3.65
CA TRP A 290 11.65 7.52 -4.79
C TRP A 290 10.24 7.57 -5.39
N TYR A 291 9.19 7.70 -4.56
CA TYR A 291 7.84 7.93 -5.02
C TYR A 291 7.70 9.29 -5.70
N PHE A 292 8.37 10.33 -5.16
CA PHE A 292 8.39 11.66 -5.76
C PHE A 292 9.11 11.66 -7.12
N LEU A 293 10.25 10.99 -7.21
CA LEU A 293 10.96 10.79 -8.49
C LEU A 293 10.07 10.07 -9.52
N ASN A 294 9.36 9.04 -9.09
CA ASN A 294 8.45 8.31 -9.96
C ASN A 294 7.32 9.20 -10.49
N TRP A 295 6.76 10.04 -9.63
CA TRP A 295 5.72 10.99 -10.00
C TRP A 295 6.21 12.05 -11.00
N ILE A 296 7.39 12.66 -10.78
CA ILE A 296 7.99 13.64 -11.71
C ILE A 296 8.27 13.02 -13.09
N THR A 297 8.65 11.75 -13.13
CA THR A 297 8.95 11.05 -14.39
C THR A 297 7.69 10.45 -15.04
N PHE A 298 6.48 10.85 -14.64
CA PHE A 298 5.22 10.30 -15.14
C PHE A 298 5.20 8.76 -15.07
N GLU A 299 5.61 8.20 -13.92
CA GLU A 299 5.69 6.77 -13.65
C GLU A 299 6.73 5.99 -14.50
N ILE A 300 7.50 6.64 -15.39
CA ILE A 300 8.52 5.96 -16.21
C ILE A 300 9.61 5.33 -15.35
N ALA A 301 10.00 6.00 -14.27
CA ALA A 301 11.00 5.48 -13.33
C ALA A 301 10.53 4.19 -12.59
N SER A 302 9.25 3.83 -12.66
CA SER A 302 8.67 2.65 -12.01
C SER A 302 9.35 1.33 -12.43
N PHE A 303 9.84 1.22 -13.67
CA PHE A 303 10.60 0.04 -14.12
C PHE A 303 11.80 -0.30 -13.23
N SER A 304 12.49 0.74 -12.73
CA SER A 304 13.65 0.58 -11.86
C SER A 304 13.29 0.67 -10.38
N LEU A 305 12.33 1.52 -10.03
CA LEU A 305 12.00 1.82 -8.64
C LEU A 305 11.07 0.80 -8.00
N LEU A 306 10.10 0.23 -8.74
CA LEU A 306 9.17 -0.77 -8.20
C LEU A 306 9.88 -2.01 -7.64
N PRO A 307 10.87 -2.61 -8.34
CA PRO A 307 11.63 -3.73 -7.79
C PRO A 307 12.27 -3.36 -6.45
N TYR A 308 12.89 -2.17 -6.35
CA TYR A 308 13.54 -1.70 -5.12
C TYR A 308 12.54 -1.47 -3.98
N ILE A 309 11.44 -0.77 -4.27
CA ILE A 309 10.40 -0.47 -3.29
C ILE A 309 9.78 -1.77 -2.76
N GLN A 310 9.46 -2.71 -3.64
CA GLN A 310 8.85 -3.98 -3.23
C GLN A 310 9.84 -4.89 -2.50
N SER A 311 11.12 -4.91 -2.89
CA SER A 311 12.17 -5.62 -2.15
C SER A 311 12.28 -5.15 -0.70
N ASN A 312 12.23 -3.82 -0.46
CA ASN A 312 12.20 -3.27 0.90
C ASN A 312 10.99 -3.79 1.70
N LYS A 313 9.81 -3.85 1.08
CA LYS A 313 8.58 -4.35 1.71
C LYS A 313 8.69 -5.84 2.04
N ILE A 314 9.23 -6.64 1.13
CA ILE A 314 9.42 -8.09 1.31
C ILE A 314 10.42 -8.37 2.43
N ILE A 315 11.55 -7.67 2.47
CA ILE A 315 12.57 -7.88 3.51
C ILE A 315 12.04 -7.43 4.87
N PHE A 316 11.30 -6.32 4.94
CA PHE A 316 10.61 -5.91 6.17
C PHE A 316 9.64 -6.99 6.67
N TYR A 317 8.84 -7.58 5.78
CA TYR A 317 7.93 -8.67 6.10
C TYR A 317 8.67 -9.88 6.68
N ARG A 318 9.78 -10.31 6.06
CA ARG A 318 10.59 -11.41 6.55
C ARG A 318 11.19 -11.12 7.94
N ALA A 319 11.69 -9.91 8.15
CA ALA A 319 12.19 -9.48 9.46
C ALA A 319 11.07 -9.48 10.51
N LEU A 320 9.85 -9.12 10.13
CA LEU A 320 8.67 -9.12 10.99
C LEU A 320 8.25 -10.56 11.37
N LEU A 321 8.23 -11.49 10.42
CA LEU A 321 7.97 -12.91 10.67
C LEU A 321 9.02 -13.51 11.61
N ALA A 322 10.30 -13.24 11.38
CA ALA A 322 11.38 -13.75 12.22
C ALA A 322 11.26 -13.31 13.68
N ARG A 323 10.73 -12.11 13.94
CA ARG A 323 10.56 -11.58 15.30
C ARG A 323 9.32 -12.07 16.02
N LYS A 324 8.28 -12.41 15.27
CA LYS A 324 7.02 -12.91 15.84
C LYS A 324 6.98 -14.43 15.98
N ARG A 325 8.11 -15.11 15.77
CA ARG A 325 8.21 -16.52 16.09
C ARG A 325 8.06 -16.73 17.60
N PRO A 326 7.25 -17.71 18.03
CA PRO A 326 7.40 -18.23 19.37
C PRO A 326 8.85 -18.74 19.50
N LYS A 327 9.55 -18.35 20.55
CA LYS A 327 10.79 -19.04 20.90
C LYS A 327 10.42 -20.48 21.20
N ALA A 328 10.98 -21.41 20.42
CA ALA A 328 10.86 -22.84 20.71
C ALA A 328 11.48 -23.15 22.06
#